data_f2def88cf713a6b5618a3c2c348f62aa
#
_entry.id   f2def88cf713a6b5618a3c2c348f62aa
#
_cell.length_a   1.000
_cell.length_b   1.000
_cell.length_c   1.000
_cell.angle_alpha   90.00
_cell.angle_beta   90.00
_cell.angle_gamma   90.00
#
_symmetry.space_group_name_H-M   'P 1'
#
loop_
_entity.id
_entity.type
_entity.pdbx_description
1 polymer ?
#
loop_
_entity_poly.entity_id
_entity_poly.type
_entity_poly.pdbx_seq_one_letter_code
_entity_poly.pdbx_strand_id
1 'polypeptide(L)'
;VILAGALFVWVSYVPSAIPFLDRIGVISMLGLNAADLQKAASEQGQRRGGGPVQVIVSQVRDQMIADEVNSIGDGRALHNVTARSEAVGRITAIAVVAGSRVEAGDLMISLENEAESIAMERAQVTLEDAQAEAQRVEQLKLSGAVTEVRAREAELALRTAELSLRQARFDLEQRRVVAP
;
A
#
# COMPACT_ATOMS: atom_id res chain seq x y z
N VAL A 1 56.06 50.48 -46.21
CA VAL A 1 55.78 49.04 -46.26
C VAL A 1 54.59 48.70 -45.35
N ILE A 2 54.49 49.24 -44.13
CA ILE A 2 53.39 48.93 -43.19
C ILE A 2 52.02 49.46 -43.66
N LEU A 3 51.96 50.65 -44.26
CA LEU A 3 50.73 51.23 -44.80
C LEU A 3 50.17 50.42 -46.00
N ALA A 4 51.05 49.88 -46.86
CA ALA A 4 50.63 49.07 -48.01
C ALA A 4 50.07 47.71 -47.55
N GLY A 5 50.61 47.12 -46.50
CA GLY A 5 50.08 45.88 -45.92
C GLY A 5 48.71 46.05 -45.27
N ALA A 6 48.50 47.15 -44.56
CA ALA A 6 47.20 47.47 -43.94
C ALA A 6 46.10 47.71 -45.00
N LEU A 7 46.44 48.35 -46.10
CA LEU A 7 45.53 48.61 -47.21
C LEU A 7 45.16 47.32 -47.97
N PHE A 8 46.13 46.41 -48.12
CA PHE A 8 45.91 45.10 -48.73
C PHE A 8 44.92 44.23 -47.88
N VAL A 9 45.11 44.21 -46.57
CA VAL A 9 44.23 43.50 -45.66
C VAL A 9 42.83 44.10 -45.65
N TRP A 10 42.69 45.43 -45.70
CA TRP A 10 41.41 46.09 -45.69
C TRP A 10 40.63 45.83 -46.98
N VAL A 11 41.25 45.85 -48.15
CA VAL A 11 40.65 45.52 -49.45
C VAL A 11 40.28 44.05 -49.53
N SER A 12 41.03 43.14 -48.92
CA SER A 12 40.73 41.72 -48.90
C SER A 12 39.53 41.37 -48.01
N TYR A 13 39.26 42.18 -46.97
CA TYR A 13 38.20 41.88 -46.03
C TYR A 13 36.88 42.57 -46.33
N VAL A 14 36.91 43.72 -47.03
CA VAL A 14 35.70 44.51 -47.36
C VAL A 14 35.53 44.65 -48.86
N PRO A 15 34.69 43.80 -49.50
CA PRO A 15 34.52 43.83 -50.96
C PRO A 15 33.99 45.16 -51.51
N SER A 16 33.28 45.94 -50.67
CA SER A 16 32.77 47.27 -51.06
C SER A 16 33.78 48.40 -51.08
N ALA A 17 35.04 48.14 -50.72
CA ALA A 17 36.11 49.14 -50.76
C ALA A 17 36.67 49.38 -52.16
N ILE A 18 36.48 48.47 -53.11
CA ILE A 18 36.97 48.53 -54.49
C ILE A 18 36.44 49.76 -55.26
N PRO A 19 35.15 50.06 -55.30
CA PRO A 19 34.63 51.22 -56.05
C PRO A 19 35.05 52.54 -55.43
N PHE A 20 35.39 52.58 -54.13
CA PHE A 20 35.85 53.78 -53.45
C PHE A 20 37.30 54.10 -53.79
N LEU A 21 38.16 53.06 -53.86
CA LEU A 21 39.56 53.20 -54.24
C LEU A 21 39.75 53.54 -55.71
N ASP A 22 38.85 53.12 -56.61
CA ASP A 22 38.85 53.50 -58.00
C ASP A 22 38.55 54.98 -58.19
N ARG A 23 37.67 55.56 -57.41
CA ARG A 23 37.28 56.97 -57.40
C ARG A 23 38.44 57.90 -56.94
N ILE A 24 39.39 57.43 -56.15
CA ILE A 24 40.54 58.20 -55.72
C ILE A 24 41.73 58.01 -56.64
N GLY A 25 41.64 57.17 -57.67
CA GLY A 25 42.70 56.96 -58.64
C GLY A 25 43.87 56.11 -58.17
N VAL A 26 43.77 55.44 -57.02
CA VAL A 26 44.90 54.69 -56.44
C VAL A 26 45.11 53.35 -57.19
N ILE A 27 44.10 52.82 -57.83
CA ILE A 27 44.15 51.54 -58.54
C ILE A 27 44.92 51.70 -59.84
N SER A 28 44.76 52.83 -60.58
CA SER A 28 45.46 53.11 -61.77
C SER A 28 46.99 53.41 -61.58
N MET A 29 47.34 53.93 -60.40
CA MET A 29 48.72 54.21 -60.05
C MET A 29 49.50 52.92 -59.69
N LEU A 30 48.83 51.84 -59.29
CA LEU A 30 49.42 50.53 -59.03
C LEU A 30 49.41 49.56 -60.18
N GLY A 31 48.94 50.01 -61.37
CA GLY A 31 48.93 49.19 -62.60
C GLY A 31 47.95 48.00 -62.57
N LEU A 32 46.99 48.03 -61.65
CA LEU A 32 45.96 46.98 -61.51
C LEU A 32 44.65 47.45 -62.20
N ASN A 33 44.05 46.59 -62.97
CA ASN A 33 42.73 46.87 -63.58
C ASN A 33 41.61 46.52 -62.60
N ALA A 34 40.72 47.45 -62.32
CA ALA A 34 39.56 47.27 -61.44
C ALA A 34 38.66 46.11 -61.92
N ALA A 35 38.65 45.82 -63.23
CA ALA A 35 37.89 44.70 -63.79
C ALA A 35 38.42 43.32 -63.35
N ASP A 36 39.75 43.19 -63.23
CA ASP A 36 40.35 41.91 -62.78
C ASP A 36 40.16 41.63 -61.34
N LEU A 37 40.16 42.67 -60.49
CA LEU A 37 39.86 42.54 -59.06
C LEU A 37 38.38 42.24 -58.80
N GLN A 38 37.45 42.78 -59.59
CA GLN A 38 36.06 42.46 -59.48
C GLN A 38 35.78 41.03 -59.92
N LYS A 39 36.46 40.52 -60.98
CA LYS A 39 36.29 39.16 -61.43
C LYS A 39 36.81 38.15 -60.37
N ALA A 40 37.91 38.42 -59.75
CA ALA A 40 38.43 37.58 -58.65
C ALA A 40 37.53 37.58 -57.43
N ALA A 41 36.93 38.72 -57.13
CA ALA A 41 35.97 38.82 -56.01
C ALA A 41 34.63 38.09 -56.30
N SER A 42 34.19 38.11 -57.57
CA SER A 42 32.97 37.40 -57.97
C SER A 42 33.14 35.88 -58.07
N GLU A 43 34.30 35.42 -58.44
CA GLU A 43 34.63 33.97 -58.44
C GLU A 43 34.74 33.39 -57.04
N GLN A 44 35.16 34.19 -56.06
CA GLN A 44 35.24 33.77 -54.65
C GLN A 44 33.87 33.79 -53.91
N GLY A 45 32.96 34.64 -54.36
CA GLY A 45 31.57 34.70 -53.87
C GLY A 45 30.69 33.54 -54.39
N GLN A 46 31.02 33.01 -55.57
CA GLN A 46 30.20 31.97 -56.20
C GLN A 46 30.46 30.54 -55.70
N ARG A 47 31.52 30.33 -54.93
CA ARG A 47 31.80 29.04 -54.27
C ARG A 47 31.00 28.82 -52.96
N ARG A 48 30.18 29.78 -52.55
CA ARG A 48 29.19 29.65 -51.47
C ARG A 48 27.78 29.44 -51.95
N GLY A 49 27.63 29.04 -53.23
CA GLY A 49 26.35 28.59 -53.78
C GLY A 49 26.03 27.22 -53.20
N GLY A 50 25.01 27.16 -52.36
CA GLY A 50 24.57 25.94 -51.73
C GLY A 50 24.19 24.89 -52.78
N GLY A 51 25.05 23.89 -52.91
CA GLY A 51 24.61 22.60 -53.42
C GLY A 51 23.46 22.07 -52.56
N PRO A 52 22.63 21.19 -53.05
CA PRO A 52 21.56 20.62 -52.23
C PRO A 52 22.17 20.03 -50.97
N VAL A 53 21.75 20.57 -49.84
CA VAL A 53 22.15 20.04 -48.53
C VAL A 53 21.54 18.64 -48.44
N GLN A 54 22.40 17.63 -48.44
CA GLN A 54 21.95 16.27 -48.19
C GLN A 54 21.48 16.19 -46.75
N VAL A 55 20.19 16.04 -46.56
CA VAL A 55 19.60 15.78 -45.24
C VAL A 55 19.16 14.32 -45.21
N ILE A 56 19.54 13.64 -44.17
CA ILE A 56 19.06 12.31 -43.88
C ILE A 56 17.71 12.48 -43.17
N VAL A 57 16.65 12.12 -43.86
CA VAL A 57 15.30 12.09 -43.30
C VAL A 57 15.01 10.67 -42.80
N SER A 58 14.57 10.55 -41.56
CA SER A 58 14.06 9.34 -41.01
C SER A 58 12.58 9.48 -40.78
N GLN A 59 11.83 8.41 -41.00
CA GLN A 59 10.41 8.41 -40.69
C GLN A 59 10.20 8.52 -39.20
N VAL A 60 9.36 9.45 -38.80
CA VAL A 60 8.88 9.52 -37.42
C VAL A 60 8.03 8.29 -37.12
N ARG A 61 8.38 7.57 -36.08
CA ARG A 61 7.59 6.47 -35.60
C ARG A 61 7.13 6.82 -34.18
N ASP A 62 5.85 6.69 -33.95
CA ASP A 62 5.29 6.76 -32.62
C ASP A 62 5.67 5.47 -31.89
N GLN A 63 6.44 5.61 -30.86
CA GLN A 63 6.81 4.50 -29.97
C GLN A 63 6.29 4.81 -28.56
N MET A 64 5.48 3.89 -28.07
CA MET A 64 5.06 3.97 -26.67
C MET A 64 6.26 3.60 -25.79
N ILE A 65 6.76 4.54 -25.04
CA ILE A 65 7.80 4.31 -24.05
C ILE A 65 7.08 4.06 -22.74
N ALA A 66 7.19 2.82 -22.24
CA ALA A 66 6.68 2.45 -20.94
C ALA A 66 7.89 2.33 -19.99
N ASP A 67 7.90 3.13 -18.95
CA ASP A 67 8.82 2.96 -17.82
C ASP A 67 8.22 1.93 -16.89
N GLU A 68 8.88 0.79 -16.75
CA GLU A 68 8.52 -0.24 -15.79
C GLU A 68 9.27 0.00 -14.48
N VAL A 69 8.54 0.41 -13.45
CA VAL A 69 9.10 0.61 -12.11
C VAL A 69 8.84 -0.65 -11.29
N ASN A 70 9.88 -1.43 -11.05
CA ASN A 70 9.86 -2.57 -10.15
C ASN A 70 10.25 -2.12 -8.75
N SER A 71 9.38 -2.39 -7.78
CA SER A 71 9.63 -2.08 -6.38
C SER A 71 9.41 -3.31 -5.52
N ILE A 72 10.29 -3.53 -4.57
CA ILE A 72 10.19 -4.59 -3.58
C ILE A 72 9.73 -3.93 -2.29
N GLY A 73 8.70 -4.51 -1.67
CA GLY A 73 8.17 -4.04 -0.40
C GLY A 73 7.90 -5.20 0.55
N ASP A 74 8.04 -4.94 1.84
CA ASP A 74 7.68 -5.88 2.91
C ASP A 74 6.27 -5.57 3.41
N GLY A 75 5.42 -6.60 3.44
CA GLY A 75 4.11 -6.52 4.07
C GLY A 75 4.19 -6.90 5.54
N ARG A 76 3.61 -6.07 6.41
CA ARG A 76 3.46 -6.38 7.84
C ARG A 76 2.00 -6.35 8.23
N ALA A 77 1.61 -7.29 9.09
CA ALA A 77 0.28 -7.27 9.68
C ALA A 77 0.10 -5.99 10.53
N LEU A 78 -1.01 -5.29 10.33
CA LEU A 78 -1.36 -4.11 11.12
C LEU A 78 -1.69 -4.51 12.57
N HIS A 79 -2.36 -5.65 12.72
CA HIS A 79 -2.68 -6.26 14.02
C HIS A 79 -2.29 -7.73 13.98
N ASN A 80 -1.77 -8.22 15.08
CA ASN A 80 -1.42 -9.62 15.28
C ASN A 80 -1.96 -10.06 16.64
N VAL A 81 -2.77 -11.11 16.63
CA VAL A 81 -3.36 -11.67 17.84
C VAL A 81 -2.99 -13.13 17.94
N THR A 82 -2.60 -13.56 19.15
CA THR A 82 -2.33 -14.96 19.43
C THR A 82 -3.45 -15.52 20.29
N ALA A 83 -4.29 -16.37 19.74
CA ALA A 83 -5.27 -17.11 20.52
C ALA A 83 -4.57 -18.22 21.32
N ARG A 84 -4.93 -18.33 22.59
CA ARG A 84 -4.41 -19.36 23.52
C ARG A 84 -5.57 -20.04 24.21
N SER A 85 -5.41 -21.33 24.51
CA SER A 85 -6.33 -22.03 25.38
C SER A 85 -6.11 -21.60 26.83
N GLU A 86 -7.19 -21.35 27.55
CA GLU A 86 -7.17 -21.09 28.99
C GLU A 86 -7.21 -22.40 29.80
N ALA A 87 -7.77 -23.46 29.21
CA ALA A 87 -7.84 -24.79 29.82
C ALA A 87 -6.78 -25.73 29.25
N VAL A 88 -6.33 -26.66 30.09
CA VAL A 88 -5.44 -27.75 29.70
C VAL A 88 -6.29 -29.00 29.39
N GLY A 89 -6.06 -29.62 28.24
CA GLY A 89 -6.81 -30.79 27.84
C GLY A 89 -6.35 -31.38 26.51
N ARG A 90 -6.96 -32.49 26.10
CA ARG A 90 -6.73 -33.10 24.81
C ARG A 90 -7.51 -32.36 23.74
N ILE A 91 -6.87 -32.03 22.62
CA ILE A 91 -7.54 -31.46 21.46
C ILE A 91 -8.35 -32.56 20.76
N THR A 92 -9.65 -32.32 20.58
CA THR A 92 -10.55 -33.21 19.85
C THR A 92 -10.79 -32.78 18.42
N ALA A 93 -10.78 -31.47 18.15
CA ALA A 93 -10.94 -30.94 16.82
C ALA A 93 -10.19 -29.64 16.63
N ILE A 94 -9.69 -29.42 15.39
CA ILE A 94 -9.11 -28.17 14.92
C ILE A 94 -9.96 -27.74 13.72
N ALA A 95 -10.67 -26.62 13.85
CA ALA A 95 -11.60 -26.15 12.83
C ALA A 95 -10.96 -25.17 11.83
N VAL A 96 -9.73 -24.73 12.09
CA VAL A 96 -9.03 -23.73 11.26
C VAL A 96 -7.81 -24.35 10.60
N VAL A 97 -7.51 -23.89 9.39
CA VAL A 97 -6.29 -24.27 8.65
C VAL A 97 -5.47 -23.03 8.34
N ALA A 98 -4.17 -23.20 8.14
CA ALA A 98 -3.29 -22.09 7.78
C ALA A 98 -3.76 -21.41 6.49
N GLY A 99 -3.91 -20.07 6.53
CA GLY A 99 -4.40 -19.27 5.41
C GLY A 99 -5.93 -19.10 5.36
N SER A 100 -6.70 -19.75 6.26
CA SER A 100 -8.14 -19.51 6.33
C SER A 100 -8.47 -18.16 6.94
N ARG A 101 -9.59 -17.58 6.52
CA ARG A 101 -10.17 -16.40 7.13
C ARG A 101 -11.06 -16.83 8.29
N VAL A 102 -10.95 -16.14 9.40
CA VAL A 102 -11.76 -16.35 10.62
C VAL A 102 -12.40 -15.03 11.03
N GLU A 103 -13.59 -15.11 11.62
CA GLU A 103 -14.30 -13.99 12.21
C GLU A 103 -14.25 -14.08 13.73
N ALA A 104 -14.46 -12.94 14.41
CA ALA A 104 -14.50 -12.93 15.86
C ALA A 104 -15.61 -13.84 16.39
N GLY A 105 -15.28 -14.73 17.32
CA GLY A 105 -16.22 -15.73 17.86
C GLY A 105 -16.20 -17.09 17.15
N ASP A 106 -15.50 -17.22 16.01
CA ASP A 106 -15.38 -18.51 15.33
C ASP A 106 -14.64 -19.53 16.19
N LEU A 107 -15.13 -20.78 16.19
CA LEU A 107 -14.51 -21.87 16.89
C LEU A 107 -13.20 -22.27 16.16
N MET A 108 -12.08 -22.16 16.85
CA MET A 108 -10.78 -22.53 16.30
C MET A 108 -10.34 -23.95 16.74
N ILE A 109 -10.48 -24.23 18.03
CA ILE A 109 -10.02 -25.48 18.61
C ILE A 109 -11.06 -25.93 19.64
N SER A 110 -11.39 -27.24 19.64
CA SER A 110 -12.16 -27.89 20.69
C SER A 110 -11.26 -28.80 21.50
N LEU A 111 -11.36 -28.68 22.80
CA LEU A 111 -10.77 -29.61 23.76
C LEU A 111 -11.80 -30.69 24.16
N GLU A 112 -11.32 -31.77 24.72
CA GLU A 112 -12.16 -32.79 25.35
C GLU A 112 -12.98 -32.16 26.47
N ASN A 113 -14.30 -32.27 26.41
CA ASN A 113 -15.23 -31.53 27.26
C ASN A 113 -16.34 -32.39 27.85
N GLU A 114 -16.23 -33.72 27.74
CA GLU A 114 -17.27 -34.64 28.19
C GLU A 114 -17.53 -34.53 29.69
N ALA A 115 -16.47 -34.43 30.52
CA ALA A 115 -16.59 -34.29 31.96
C ALA A 115 -17.30 -32.98 32.34
N GLU A 116 -16.98 -31.88 31.70
CA GLU A 116 -17.57 -30.56 31.93
C GLU A 116 -19.02 -30.49 31.43
N SER A 117 -19.33 -31.15 30.31
CA SER A 117 -20.72 -31.25 29.84
C SER A 117 -21.62 -32.03 30.81
N ILE A 118 -21.13 -33.12 31.35
CA ILE A 118 -21.82 -33.87 32.41
C ILE A 118 -21.97 -33.05 33.70
N ALA A 119 -20.93 -32.30 34.06
CA ALA A 119 -20.98 -31.42 35.23
C ALA A 119 -22.03 -30.30 35.06
N MET A 120 -22.09 -29.70 33.88
CA MET A 120 -23.11 -28.70 33.55
C MET A 120 -24.51 -29.30 33.59
N GLU A 121 -24.76 -30.46 32.98
CA GLU A 121 -26.04 -31.14 33.01
C GLU A 121 -26.49 -31.48 34.45
N ARG A 122 -25.57 -31.97 35.28
CA ARG A 122 -25.84 -32.22 36.72
C ARG A 122 -26.23 -30.93 37.44
N ALA A 123 -25.49 -29.83 37.23
CA ALA A 123 -25.80 -28.54 37.81
C ALA A 123 -27.14 -28.00 37.34
N GLN A 124 -27.54 -28.25 36.07
CA GLN A 124 -28.80 -27.89 35.51
C GLN A 124 -29.98 -28.62 36.20
N VAL A 125 -29.87 -29.93 36.38
CA VAL A 125 -30.84 -30.74 37.14
C VAL A 125 -30.98 -30.26 38.56
N THR A 126 -29.86 -29.96 39.23
CA THR A 126 -29.88 -29.43 40.60
C THR A 126 -30.60 -28.08 40.70
N LEU A 127 -30.39 -27.22 39.68
CA LEU A 127 -31.09 -25.93 39.60
C LEU A 127 -32.60 -26.12 39.43
N GLU A 128 -33.05 -27.02 38.52
CA GLU A 128 -34.45 -27.33 38.31
C GLU A 128 -35.14 -27.83 39.58
N ASP A 129 -34.44 -28.69 40.35
CA ASP A 129 -34.94 -29.20 41.62
C ASP A 129 -35.06 -28.07 42.66
N ALA A 130 -34.02 -27.22 42.79
CA ALA A 130 -34.06 -26.08 43.69
C ALA A 130 -35.13 -25.05 43.31
N GLN A 131 -35.37 -24.84 42.03
CA GLN A 131 -36.46 -23.97 41.51
C GLN A 131 -37.83 -24.52 41.88
N ALA A 132 -38.05 -25.81 41.67
CA ALA A 132 -39.34 -26.48 42.03
C ALA A 132 -39.58 -26.42 43.54
N GLU A 133 -38.58 -26.64 44.36
CA GLU A 133 -38.72 -26.55 45.82
C GLU A 133 -38.98 -25.10 46.27
N ALA A 134 -38.23 -24.12 45.74
CA ALA A 134 -38.44 -22.70 46.04
C ALA A 134 -39.89 -22.25 45.70
N GLN A 135 -40.40 -22.65 44.54
CA GLN A 135 -41.76 -22.36 44.14
C GLN A 135 -42.77 -23.02 45.08
N ARG A 136 -42.56 -24.27 45.43
CA ARG A 136 -43.44 -25.00 46.37
C ARG A 136 -43.46 -24.33 47.74
N VAL A 137 -42.28 -23.98 48.28
CA VAL A 137 -42.14 -23.32 49.60
C VAL A 137 -42.82 -21.93 49.57
N GLU A 138 -42.70 -21.18 48.47
CA GLU A 138 -43.34 -19.86 48.33
C GLU A 138 -44.89 -19.98 48.31
N GLN A 139 -45.42 -20.98 47.65
CA GLN A 139 -46.87 -21.26 47.65
C GLN A 139 -47.37 -21.63 49.08
N LEU A 140 -46.60 -22.45 49.78
CA LEU A 140 -46.95 -22.84 51.17
C LEU A 140 -46.79 -21.68 52.18
N LYS A 141 -45.85 -20.74 51.92
CA LYS A 141 -45.70 -19.51 52.69
C LYS A 141 -46.94 -18.62 52.58
N LEU A 142 -47.52 -18.48 51.39
CA LEU A 142 -48.75 -17.71 51.16
C LEU A 142 -49.95 -18.29 51.96
N SER A 143 -49.96 -19.60 52.19
CA SER A 143 -50.98 -20.27 52.98
C SER A 143 -50.68 -20.31 54.51
N GLY A 144 -49.55 -19.77 54.95
CA GLY A 144 -49.13 -19.81 56.35
C GLY A 144 -48.60 -21.16 56.82
N ALA A 145 -48.40 -22.13 55.94
CA ALA A 145 -47.99 -23.49 56.24
C ALA A 145 -46.47 -23.68 56.47
N VAL A 146 -45.65 -22.67 56.13
CA VAL A 146 -44.21 -22.74 56.21
C VAL A 146 -43.64 -21.52 56.91
N THR A 147 -42.55 -21.72 57.66
CA THR A 147 -41.86 -20.66 58.41
C THR A 147 -41.02 -19.79 57.44
N GLU A 148 -40.77 -18.54 57.82
CA GLU A 148 -39.88 -17.63 57.11
C GLU A 148 -38.46 -18.18 56.94
N VAL A 149 -37.96 -18.90 57.94
CA VAL A 149 -36.66 -19.54 57.93
C VAL A 149 -36.55 -20.56 56.79
N ARG A 150 -37.58 -21.40 56.62
CA ARG A 150 -37.64 -22.41 55.54
C ARG A 150 -37.69 -21.76 54.18
N ALA A 151 -38.42 -20.65 54.03
CA ALA A 151 -38.47 -19.91 52.79
C ALA A 151 -37.10 -19.35 52.39
N ARG A 152 -36.34 -18.78 53.34
CA ARG A 152 -34.98 -18.30 53.11
C ARG A 152 -33.99 -19.44 52.80
N GLU A 153 -34.14 -20.58 53.41
CA GLU A 153 -33.30 -21.77 53.10
C GLU A 153 -33.52 -22.21 51.64
N ALA A 154 -34.79 -22.28 51.18
CA ALA A 154 -35.11 -22.63 49.79
C ALA A 154 -34.55 -21.59 48.81
N GLU A 155 -34.67 -20.30 49.14
CA GLU A 155 -34.10 -19.22 48.29
C GLU A 155 -32.57 -19.29 48.24
N LEU A 156 -31.88 -19.56 49.35
CA LEU A 156 -30.41 -19.75 49.39
C LEU A 156 -30.00 -20.99 48.58
N ALA A 157 -30.76 -22.10 48.70
CA ALA A 157 -30.50 -23.30 47.88
C ALA A 157 -30.63 -23.01 46.38
N LEU A 158 -31.68 -22.29 45.95
CA LEU A 158 -31.84 -21.86 44.58
C LEU A 158 -30.67 -21.02 44.08
N ARG A 159 -30.29 -19.98 44.84
CA ARG A 159 -29.16 -19.10 44.48
C ARG A 159 -27.84 -19.87 44.38
N THR A 160 -27.62 -20.83 45.28
CA THR A 160 -26.44 -21.69 45.23
C THR A 160 -26.43 -22.58 44.02
N ALA A 161 -27.55 -23.16 43.63
CA ALA A 161 -27.70 -23.96 42.42
C ALA A 161 -27.48 -23.12 41.14
N GLU A 162 -27.97 -21.87 41.09
CA GLU A 162 -27.72 -20.93 39.98
C GLU A 162 -26.23 -20.64 39.83
N LEU A 163 -25.50 -20.38 40.92
CA LEU A 163 -24.07 -20.15 40.89
C LEU A 163 -23.31 -21.40 40.44
N SER A 164 -23.72 -22.58 40.90
CA SER A 164 -23.12 -23.85 40.51
C SER A 164 -23.26 -24.10 39.00
N LEU A 165 -24.45 -23.83 38.41
CA LEU A 165 -24.65 -23.94 36.99
C LEU A 165 -23.81 -22.92 36.22
N ARG A 166 -23.70 -21.67 36.70
CA ARG A 166 -22.87 -20.65 36.06
C ARG A 166 -21.40 -21.07 36.02
N GLN A 167 -20.90 -21.64 37.12
CA GLN A 167 -19.53 -22.17 37.20
C GLN A 167 -19.35 -23.31 36.18
N ALA A 168 -20.23 -24.29 36.15
CA ALA A 168 -20.13 -25.42 35.25
C ALA A 168 -20.18 -25.00 33.77
N ARG A 169 -21.00 -23.98 33.41
CA ARG A 169 -21.04 -23.40 32.07
C ARG A 169 -19.72 -22.72 31.71
N PHE A 170 -19.16 -21.94 32.63
CA PHE A 170 -17.87 -21.28 32.44
C PHE A 170 -16.74 -22.29 32.19
N ASP A 171 -16.69 -23.37 32.99
CA ASP A 171 -15.69 -24.42 32.82
C ASP A 171 -15.83 -25.13 31.47
N LEU A 172 -17.06 -25.33 31.00
CA LEU A 172 -17.32 -25.90 29.68
C LEU A 172 -16.90 -24.94 28.54
N GLU A 173 -17.16 -23.63 28.69
CA GLU A 173 -16.77 -22.62 27.70
C GLU A 173 -15.25 -22.55 27.52
N GLN A 174 -14.47 -22.68 28.62
CA GLN A 174 -13.01 -22.70 28.56
C GLN A 174 -12.44 -23.85 27.71
N ARG A 175 -13.24 -24.91 27.45
CA ARG A 175 -12.85 -26.04 26.60
C ARG A 175 -12.93 -25.71 25.11
N ARG A 176 -13.34 -24.49 24.75
CA ARG A 176 -13.47 -24.01 23.38
C ARG A 176 -12.58 -22.79 23.19
N VAL A 177 -11.66 -22.86 22.26
CA VAL A 177 -10.84 -21.72 21.84
C VAL A 177 -11.52 -21.06 20.67
N VAL A 178 -11.95 -19.82 20.85
CA VAL A 178 -12.61 -19.01 19.82
C VAL A 178 -11.69 -17.89 19.36
N ALA A 179 -11.93 -17.39 18.16
CA ALA A 179 -11.22 -16.21 17.64
C ALA A 179 -11.64 -14.95 18.42
N PRO A 180 -10.70 -14.12 18.86
CA PRO A 180 -10.96 -12.89 19.59
C PRO A 180 -11.59 -11.78 18.76
#